data_756c126a9b4ed1e7867b905d98f92803
#
_entry.id   756c126a9b4ed1e7867b905d98f92803
#
_cell.length_a   1.000
_cell.length_b   1.000
_cell.length_c   1.000
_cell.angle_alpha   90.00
_cell.angle_beta   90.00
_cell.angle_gamma   90.00
#
_symmetry.space_group_name_H-M   'P 1'
#
loop_
_entity.id
_entity.type
_entity.pdbx_description
1 polymer ?
#
loop_
_entity_poly.entity_id
_entity_poly.type
_entity_poly.pdbx_seq_one_letter_code
_entity_poly.pdbx_strand_id
1 'polypeptide(L)'
;KKLAISILKKFDESIVDICYTKADDESFVESIITENGVNMPFSVYGDGIKKILYILNKLFDATDSILLIDEIETGLHKKYYDKLFPVVFELAKKLNVQLFIATHSMEAIDAILEYGKYENDTNSKDPIKVITLKKIDSNDGKGSNVAARNVTGKYVYENRKAFEFEVRL
;
A
#
# COMPACT_ATOMS: atom_id res chain seq x y z
N LYS A 1 -2.10 17.23 -8.61
CA LYS A 1 -0.96 17.08 -9.50
C LYS A 1 0.37 17.28 -8.76
N LYS A 2 0.68 18.48 -8.19
CA LYS A 2 1.97 18.75 -7.52
C LYS A 2 2.33 17.73 -6.44
N LEU A 3 1.36 17.33 -5.61
CA LEU A 3 1.58 16.33 -4.56
C LEU A 3 1.87 14.94 -5.15
N ALA A 4 1.15 14.52 -6.19
CA ALA A 4 1.42 13.25 -6.87
C ALA A 4 2.86 13.22 -7.45
N ILE A 5 3.27 14.30 -8.13
CA ILE A 5 4.64 14.43 -8.65
C ILE A 5 5.67 14.35 -7.52
N SER A 6 5.48 15.09 -6.41
CA SER A 6 6.42 15.07 -5.29
C SER A 6 6.53 13.69 -4.63
N ILE A 7 5.47 12.91 -4.67
CA ILE A 7 5.47 11.53 -4.18
C ILE A 7 6.20 10.62 -5.16
N LEU A 8 5.87 10.69 -6.45
CA LEU A 8 6.50 9.85 -7.48
C LEU A 8 8.01 10.07 -7.56
N LYS A 9 8.48 11.30 -7.37
CA LYS A 9 9.91 11.62 -7.28
C LYS A 9 10.66 10.85 -6.17
N LYS A 10 9.99 10.41 -5.12
CA LYS A 10 10.60 9.54 -4.10
C LYS A 10 10.95 8.15 -4.63
N PHE A 11 10.29 7.71 -5.70
CA PHE A 11 10.48 6.40 -6.31
C PHE A 11 11.37 6.47 -7.55
N ASP A 12 11.26 7.57 -8.30
CA ASP A 12 12.08 7.86 -9.46
C ASP A 12 12.34 9.38 -9.52
N GLU A 13 13.55 9.78 -9.17
CA GLU A 13 13.98 11.19 -9.08
C GLU A 13 13.94 11.89 -10.43
N SER A 14 14.04 11.14 -11.54
CA SER A 14 14.01 11.69 -12.90
C SER A 14 12.63 12.27 -13.29
N ILE A 15 11.56 11.92 -12.58
CA ILE A 15 10.20 12.38 -12.87
C ILE A 15 10.09 13.88 -12.59
N VAL A 16 9.74 14.66 -13.61
CA VAL A 16 9.55 16.12 -13.47
C VAL A 16 8.09 16.51 -13.47
N ASP A 17 7.30 15.91 -14.37
CA ASP A 17 5.87 16.24 -14.50
C ASP A 17 5.05 15.04 -14.99
N ILE A 18 3.73 15.18 -14.85
CA ILE A 18 2.72 14.30 -15.43
C ILE A 18 1.83 15.15 -16.31
N CYS A 19 1.63 14.75 -17.54
CA CYS A 19 0.81 15.46 -18.51
C CYS A 19 0.00 14.48 -19.37
N TYR A 20 -0.93 15.05 -20.14
CA TYR A 20 -1.60 14.32 -21.21
C TYR A 20 -0.94 14.68 -22.53
N THR A 21 -0.54 13.67 -23.29
CA THR A 21 0.04 13.81 -24.61
C THR A 21 -0.84 13.16 -25.65
N LYS A 22 -0.80 13.68 -26.86
CA LYS A 22 -1.54 13.12 -27.98
C LYS A 22 -0.81 11.88 -28.49
N ALA A 23 -1.50 10.75 -28.55
CA ALA A 23 -1.01 9.52 -29.17
C ALA A 23 -1.24 9.54 -30.70
N ASP A 24 -0.67 8.56 -31.42
CA ASP A 24 -0.76 8.47 -32.88
C ASP A 24 -2.20 8.29 -33.38
N ASP A 25 -3.09 7.72 -32.59
CA ASP A 25 -4.51 7.51 -32.86
C ASP A 25 -5.40 8.72 -32.49
N GLU A 26 -4.79 9.90 -32.29
CA GLU A 26 -5.43 11.12 -31.80
C GLU A 26 -6.01 11.07 -30.38
N SER A 27 -5.93 9.95 -29.67
CA SER A 27 -6.30 9.86 -28.26
C SER A 27 -5.31 10.63 -27.37
N PHE A 28 -5.78 11.03 -26.16
CA PHE A 28 -4.90 11.60 -25.16
C PHE A 28 -4.49 10.50 -24.17
N VAL A 29 -3.19 10.34 -23.98
CA VAL A 29 -2.62 9.39 -23.03
C VAL A 29 -1.90 10.13 -21.90
N GLU A 30 -2.06 9.64 -20.69
CA GLU A 30 -1.29 10.11 -19.54
C GLU A 30 0.19 9.76 -19.74
N SER A 31 1.06 10.73 -19.52
CA SER A 31 2.49 10.61 -19.77
C SER A 31 3.32 11.23 -18.67
N ILE A 32 4.49 10.67 -18.43
CA ILE A 32 5.50 11.17 -17.50
C ILE A 32 6.57 11.92 -18.29
N ILE A 33 6.94 13.10 -17.81
CA ILE A 33 8.06 13.88 -18.29
C ILE A 33 9.23 13.69 -17.34
N THR A 34 10.39 13.31 -17.88
CA THR A 34 11.64 13.17 -17.12
C THR A 34 12.54 14.40 -17.29
N GLU A 35 13.54 14.53 -16.42
CA GLU A 35 14.52 15.65 -16.45
C GLU A 35 15.25 15.78 -17.78
N ASN A 36 15.46 14.68 -18.48
CA ASN A 36 16.07 14.67 -19.80
C ASN A 36 15.12 15.12 -20.92
N GLY A 37 13.91 15.60 -20.57
CA GLY A 37 12.90 16.02 -21.54
C GLY A 37 12.22 14.87 -22.29
N VAL A 38 12.47 13.61 -21.87
CA VAL A 38 11.79 12.45 -22.46
C VAL A 38 10.36 12.43 -21.97
N ASN A 39 9.44 12.39 -22.93
CA ASN A 39 8.02 12.22 -22.68
C ASN A 39 7.65 10.76 -22.94
N MET A 40 7.23 10.06 -21.91
CA MET A 40 6.96 8.63 -21.97
C MET A 40 5.52 8.35 -21.55
N PRO A 41 4.71 7.69 -22.44
CA PRO A 41 3.38 7.24 -22.05
C PRO A 41 3.42 6.43 -20.75
N PHE A 42 2.45 6.68 -19.88
CA PHE A 42 2.39 6.02 -18.58
C PHE A 42 2.29 4.49 -18.71
N SER A 43 1.69 4.00 -19.81
CA SER A 43 1.59 2.57 -20.12
C SER A 43 2.95 1.88 -20.28
N VAL A 44 3.98 2.63 -20.70
CA VAL A 44 5.36 2.12 -20.90
C VAL A 44 6.18 2.15 -19.61
N TYR A 45 5.73 2.93 -18.62
CA TYR A 45 6.40 2.98 -17.33
C TYR A 45 6.24 1.65 -16.55
N GLY A 46 7.20 1.34 -15.69
CA GLY A 46 7.18 0.10 -14.91
C GLY A 46 5.94 -0.02 -14.01
N ASP A 47 5.45 -1.24 -13.84
CA ASP A 47 4.19 -1.52 -13.13
C ASP A 47 4.17 -0.99 -11.70
N GLY A 48 5.32 -0.92 -11.03
CA GLY A 48 5.43 -0.34 -9.69
C GLY A 48 5.00 1.12 -9.62
N ILE A 49 5.44 1.96 -10.56
CA ILE A 49 5.04 3.38 -10.63
C ILE A 49 3.55 3.53 -10.96
N LYS A 50 3.04 2.70 -11.86
CA LYS A 50 1.61 2.65 -12.20
C LYS A 50 0.77 2.32 -10.97
N LYS A 51 1.16 1.30 -10.22
CA LYS A 51 0.45 0.88 -8.99
C LYS A 51 0.48 1.99 -7.94
N ILE A 52 1.63 2.65 -7.75
CA ILE A 52 1.78 3.77 -6.81
C ILE A 52 0.80 4.90 -7.17
N LEU A 53 0.80 5.34 -8.43
CA LEU A 53 -0.11 6.40 -8.88
C LEU A 53 -1.58 5.98 -8.75
N TYR A 54 -1.90 4.73 -9.07
CA TYR A 54 -3.24 4.18 -8.89
C TYR A 54 -3.70 4.26 -7.43
N ILE A 55 -2.86 3.80 -6.47
CA ILE A 55 -3.18 3.87 -5.04
C ILE A 55 -3.38 5.32 -4.59
N LEU A 56 -2.52 6.25 -5.02
CA LEU A 56 -2.64 7.67 -4.69
C LEU A 56 -3.96 8.26 -5.21
N ASN A 57 -4.33 7.98 -6.44
CA ASN A 57 -5.59 8.46 -7.01
C ASN A 57 -6.79 7.90 -6.24
N LYS A 58 -6.77 6.60 -5.89
CA LYS A 58 -7.83 5.99 -5.09
C LYS A 58 -7.94 6.57 -3.68
N LEU A 59 -6.84 6.97 -3.07
CA LEU A 59 -6.87 7.68 -1.79
C LEU A 59 -7.56 9.03 -1.89
N PHE A 60 -7.30 9.81 -2.96
CA PHE A 60 -7.99 11.08 -3.19
C PHE A 60 -9.49 10.89 -3.45
N ASP A 61 -9.85 9.87 -4.25
CA ASP A 61 -11.26 9.53 -4.53
C ASP A 61 -12.01 9.13 -3.25
N ALA A 62 -11.32 8.51 -2.29
CA ALA A 62 -11.88 8.00 -1.04
C ALA A 62 -11.82 9.01 0.13
N THR A 63 -11.59 10.30 -0.12
CA THR A 63 -11.56 11.33 0.94
C THR A 63 -12.81 11.23 1.85
N ASP A 64 -12.60 11.30 3.18
CA ASP A 64 -13.62 11.14 4.23
C ASP A 64 -14.40 9.81 4.16
N SER A 65 -13.76 8.73 3.68
CA SER A 65 -14.41 7.44 3.44
C SER A 65 -13.51 6.26 3.77
N ILE A 66 -13.83 5.10 3.21
CA ILE A 66 -13.12 3.83 3.40
C ILE A 66 -12.49 3.41 2.06
N LEU A 67 -11.24 2.99 2.09
CA LEU A 67 -10.56 2.40 0.94
C LEU A 67 -10.15 0.95 1.27
N LEU A 68 -10.60 0.03 0.42
CA LEU A 68 -10.20 -1.38 0.48
C LEU A 68 -9.15 -1.63 -0.61
N ILE A 69 -8.03 -2.20 -0.23
CA ILE A 69 -6.94 -2.57 -1.14
C ILE A 69 -6.68 -4.06 -0.97
N ASP A 70 -6.91 -4.82 -2.03
CA ASP A 70 -6.58 -6.23 -2.07
C ASP A 70 -5.23 -6.44 -2.74
N GLU A 71 -4.45 -7.37 -2.22
CA GLU A 71 -3.11 -7.70 -2.72
C GLU A 71 -2.25 -6.45 -2.98
N ILE A 72 -2.02 -5.66 -1.93
CA ILE A 72 -1.29 -4.39 -2.06
C ILE A 72 0.11 -4.57 -2.67
N GLU A 73 0.72 -5.73 -2.44
CA GLU A 73 2.03 -6.13 -2.95
C GLU A 73 2.07 -6.39 -4.45
N THR A 74 0.94 -6.73 -5.08
CA THR A 74 0.90 -7.12 -6.50
C THR A 74 1.40 -5.99 -7.40
N GLY A 75 2.38 -6.28 -8.24
CA GLY A 75 3.02 -5.31 -9.14
C GLY A 75 4.04 -4.38 -8.46
N LEU A 76 4.30 -4.55 -7.15
CA LEU A 76 5.25 -3.74 -6.41
C LEU A 76 6.49 -4.58 -6.00
N HIS A 77 7.67 -4.09 -6.34
CA HIS A 77 8.90 -4.68 -5.80
C HIS A 77 9.09 -4.24 -4.34
N LYS A 78 9.47 -5.17 -3.44
CA LYS A 78 9.65 -4.92 -2.00
C LYS A 78 10.52 -3.71 -1.66
N LYS A 79 11.49 -3.35 -2.51
CA LYS A 79 12.33 -2.15 -2.32
C LYS A 79 11.56 -0.83 -2.23
N TYR A 80 10.29 -0.83 -2.65
CA TYR A 80 9.44 0.36 -2.59
C TYR A 80 8.61 0.44 -1.32
N TYR A 81 8.51 -0.63 -0.53
CA TYR A 81 7.60 -0.68 0.62
C TYR A 81 7.95 0.38 1.67
N ASP A 82 9.23 0.55 2.01
CA ASP A 82 9.69 1.52 3.01
C ASP A 82 9.39 2.98 2.62
N LYS A 83 9.27 3.24 1.32
CA LYS A 83 8.90 4.56 0.79
C LYS A 83 7.39 4.71 0.62
N LEU A 84 6.70 3.64 0.22
CA LEU A 84 5.28 3.68 -0.14
C LEU A 84 4.37 3.74 1.08
N PHE A 85 4.53 2.79 2.02
CA PHE A 85 3.59 2.69 3.14
C PHE A 85 3.54 3.95 4.00
N PRO A 86 4.66 4.60 4.39
CA PRO A 86 4.58 5.87 5.10
C PRO A 86 3.80 6.94 4.33
N VAL A 87 4.00 7.03 3.01
CA VAL A 87 3.29 8.02 2.17
C VAL A 87 1.80 7.72 2.11
N VAL A 88 1.42 6.44 1.90
CA VAL A 88 0.02 6.00 1.83
C VAL A 88 -0.69 6.29 3.16
N PHE A 89 -0.08 5.95 4.30
CA PHE A 89 -0.69 6.13 5.61
C PHE A 89 -0.80 7.59 6.04
N GLU A 90 0.24 8.40 5.79
CA GLU A 90 0.17 9.83 6.05
C GLU A 90 -0.88 10.53 5.18
N LEU A 91 -0.99 10.11 3.91
CA LEU A 91 -2.00 10.65 3.02
C LEU A 91 -3.41 10.21 3.45
N ALA A 92 -3.59 8.94 3.78
CA ALA A 92 -4.86 8.43 4.29
C ALA A 92 -5.31 9.18 5.56
N LYS A 93 -4.38 9.43 6.48
CA LYS A 93 -4.65 10.23 7.69
C LYS A 93 -5.07 11.67 7.36
N LYS A 94 -4.37 12.32 6.41
CA LYS A 94 -4.69 13.69 5.98
C LYS A 94 -6.04 13.80 5.28
N LEU A 95 -6.42 12.78 4.52
CA LEU A 95 -7.68 12.71 3.77
C LEU A 95 -8.81 12.09 4.58
N ASN A 96 -8.59 11.76 5.87
CA ASN A 96 -9.54 11.07 6.74
C ASN A 96 -10.06 9.77 6.10
N VAL A 97 -9.16 8.97 5.51
CA VAL A 97 -9.48 7.69 4.88
C VAL A 97 -9.16 6.55 5.84
N GLN A 98 -10.12 5.67 6.09
CA GLN A 98 -9.87 4.41 6.77
C GLN A 98 -9.43 3.36 5.75
N LEU A 99 -8.24 2.77 5.96
CA LEU A 99 -7.69 1.75 5.07
C LEU A 99 -7.99 0.34 5.59
N PHE A 100 -8.43 -0.53 4.68
CA PHE A 100 -8.42 -1.97 4.86
C PHE A 100 -7.53 -2.57 3.77
N ILE A 101 -6.47 -3.24 4.18
CA ILE A 101 -5.46 -3.80 3.28
C ILE A 101 -5.44 -5.31 3.47
N ALA A 102 -5.67 -6.05 2.40
CA ALA A 102 -5.41 -7.47 2.37
C ALA A 102 -4.05 -7.74 1.70
N THR A 103 -3.31 -8.68 2.24
CA THR A 103 -2.00 -9.07 1.72
C THR A 103 -1.65 -10.50 2.13
N HIS A 104 -0.91 -11.19 1.27
CA HIS A 104 -0.28 -12.47 1.55
C HIS A 104 1.24 -12.35 1.75
N SER A 105 1.81 -11.15 1.55
CA SER A 105 3.24 -10.90 1.68
C SER A 105 3.63 -10.58 3.12
N MET A 106 4.52 -11.39 3.67
CA MET A 106 5.08 -11.14 5.00
C MET A 106 5.93 -9.88 5.01
N GLU A 107 6.66 -9.61 3.93
CA GLU A 107 7.45 -8.40 3.77
C GLU A 107 6.58 -7.14 3.72
N ALA A 108 5.39 -7.22 3.10
CA ALA A 108 4.45 -6.11 3.13
C ALA A 108 3.90 -5.89 4.55
N ILE A 109 3.56 -6.96 5.28
CA ILE A 109 3.13 -6.88 6.68
C ILE A 109 4.20 -6.22 7.54
N ASP A 110 5.47 -6.65 7.42
CA ASP A 110 6.57 -6.10 8.20
C ASP A 110 6.76 -4.61 7.92
N ALA A 111 6.77 -4.20 6.67
CA ALA A 111 6.91 -2.80 6.28
C ALA A 111 5.70 -1.93 6.72
N ILE A 112 4.48 -2.49 6.75
CA ILE A 112 3.30 -1.84 7.32
C ILE A 112 3.46 -1.65 8.83
N LEU A 113 3.93 -2.68 9.53
CA LEU A 113 4.11 -2.62 10.98
C LEU A 113 5.21 -1.64 11.40
N GLU A 114 6.28 -1.49 10.61
CA GLU A 114 7.35 -0.49 10.87
C GLU A 114 6.79 0.95 10.92
N TYR A 115 5.72 1.26 10.17
CA TYR A 115 5.05 2.55 10.27
C TYR A 115 4.48 2.83 11.67
N GLY A 116 4.12 1.80 12.43
CA GLY A 116 3.59 1.92 13.79
C GLY A 116 4.58 2.48 14.81
N LYS A 117 5.90 2.46 14.50
CA LYS A 117 7.00 2.97 15.34
C LYS A 117 6.95 2.47 16.79
N TYR A 118 6.60 1.22 16.97
CA TYR A 118 6.32 0.61 18.29
C TYR A 118 7.50 0.59 19.26
N GLU A 119 8.74 0.74 18.76
CA GLU A 119 9.94 0.78 19.60
C GLU A 119 10.01 2.03 20.49
N ASN A 120 9.42 3.13 20.04
CA ASN A 120 9.59 4.45 20.65
C ASN A 120 8.34 4.99 21.36
N ASP A 121 7.20 4.30 21.26
CA ASP A 121 5.93 4.83 21.75
C ASP A 121 5.26 3.92 22.76
N THR A 122 5.25 4.35 24.01
CA THR A 122 4.64 3.62 25.14
C THR A 122 3.17 3.98 25.38
N ASN A 123 2.65 5.06 24.77
CA ASN A 123 1.36 5.65 25.15
C ASN A 123 0.42 6.00 24.00
N SER A 124 0.78 5.80 22.72
CA SER A 124 -0.11 6.12 21.63
C SER A 124 -1.14 5.02 21.37
N LYS A 125 -2.30 5.44 20.90
CA LYS A 125 -3.32 4.52 20.38
C LYS A 125 -2.74 3.80 19.18
N ASP A 126 -2.70 2.45 19.25
CA ASP A 126 -2.19 1.63 18.14
C ASP A 126 -2.94 1.93 16.84
N PRO A 127 -2.26 2.47 15.81
CA PRO A 127 -2.90 2.88 14.57
C PRO A 127 -3.23 1.70 13.66
N ILE A 128 -2.67 0.52 13.93
CA ILE A 128 -2.78 -0.66 13.07
C ILE A 128 -3.51 -1.79 13.81
N LYS A 129 -4.49 -2.38 13.12
CA LYS A 129 -5.15 -3.62 13.53
C LYS A 129 -4.84 -4.70 12.50
N VAL A 130 -4.50 -5.88 12.98
CA VAL A 130 -4.24 -7.04 12.14
C VAL A 130 -5.37 -8.04 12.35
N ILE A 131 -6.02 -8.43 11.26
CA ILE A 131 -7.08 -9.43 11.25
C ILE A 131 -6.55 -10.65 10.49
N THR A 132 -6.40 -11.77 11.17
CA THR A 132 -6.04 -13.04 10.56
C THR A 132 -7.28 -13.88 10.36
N LEU A 133 -7.38 -14.54 9.22
CA LEU A 133 -8.47 -15.42 8.85
C LEU A 133 -7.97 -16.86 8.78
N LYS A 134 -8.64 -17.77 9.46
CA LYS A 134 -8.33 -19.21 9.45
C LYS A 134 -9.55 -20.01 9.06
N LYS A 135 -9.39 -20.85 8.07
CA LYS A 135 -10.39 -21.86 7.74
C LYS A 135 -10.37 -22.97 8.79
N ILE A 136 -11.51 -23.25 9.38
CA ILE A 136 -11.72 -24.35 10.33
C ILE A 136 -12.64 -25.37 9.65
N ASP A 137 -12.14 -26.58 9.42
CA ASP A 137 -12.97 -27.64 8.90
C ASP A 137 -13.94 -28.13 9.98
N SER A 138 -15.22 -28.28 9.62
CA SER A 138 -16.23 -28.84 10.54
C SER A 138 -15.94 -30.31 10.79
N ASN A 139 -16.02 -30.75 12.03
CA ASN A 139 -15.81 -32.15 12.41
C ASN A 139 -16.77 -33.13 11.70
N ASP A 140 -17.86 -32.62 11.11
CA ASP A 140 -18.91 -33.43 10.45
C ASP A 140 -18.67 -33.57 8.93
N GLY A 141 -17.56 -33.07 8.38
CA GLY A 141 -17.23 -33.15 6.95
C GLY A 141 -18.19 -32.38 6.00
N LYS A 142 -19.14 -31.60 6.54
CA LYS A 142 -20.22 -30.94 5.77
C LYS A 142 -20.00 -29.44 5.51
N GLY A 143 -18.81 -28.90 5.80
CA GLY A 143 -18.53 -27.50 5.54
C GLY A 143 -17.26 -27.03 6.22
N SER A 144 -16.88 -25.79 5.96
CA SER A 144 -15.79 -25.12 6.65
C SER A 144 -16.28 -23.76 7.16
N ASN A 145 -15.90 -23.42 8.38
CA ASN A 145 -16.12 -22.10 8.97
C ASN A 145 -14.84 -21.27 8.84
N VAL A 146 -14.99 -19.96 8.81
CA VAL A 146 -13.85 -19.04 8.87
C VAL A 146 -13.84 -18.40 10.25
N ALA A 147 -12.76 -18.59 10.99
CA ALA A 147 -12.51 -17.86 12.22
C ALA A 147 -11.66 -16.63 11.91
N ALA A 148 -12.05 -15.49 12.50
CA ALA A 148 -11.30 -14.25 12.44
C ALA A 148 -10.69 -13.95 13.82
N ARG A 149 -9.40 -13.61 13.83
CA ARG A 149 -8.70 -13.12 15.03
C ARG A 149 -8.25 -11.71 14.80
N ASN A 150 -8.64 -10.78 15.69
CA ASN A 150 -8.23 -9.39 15.65
C ASN A 150 -7.20 -9.14 16.76
N VAL A 151 -6.04 -8.61 16.38
CA VAL A 151 -4.94 -8.28 17.28
C VAL A 151 -4.39 -6.89 16.97
N THR A 152 -3.68 -6.30 17.93
CA THR A 152 -3.01 -5.01 17.73
C THR A 152 -1.78 -5.16 16.85
N GLY A 153 -1.45 -4.15 16.08
CA GLY A 153 -0.22 -4.12 15.28
C GLY A 153 1.02 -4.28 16.17
N LYS A 154 1.01 -3.64 17.35
CA LYS A 154 2.09 -3.78 18.35
C LYS A 154 2.31 -5.24 18.73
N TYR A 155 1.25 -5.98 19.04
CA TYR A 155 1.35 -7.40 19.40
C TYR A 155 2.00 -8.22 18.28
N VAL A 156 1.59 -7.98 17.02
CA VAL A 156 2.16 -8.69 15.88
C VAL A 156 3.62 -8.32 15.68
N TYR A 157 3.95 -7.02 15.75
CA TYR A 157 5.32 -6.52 15.61
C TYR A 157 6.30 -7.14 16.61
N GLU A 158 5.93 -7.15 17.91
CA GLU A 158 6.75 -7.72 18.99
C GLU A 158 6.98 -9.23 18.79
N ASN A 159 5.92 -9.98 18.42
CA ASN A 159 6.04 -11.42 18.18
C ASN A 159 6.85 -11.76 16.94
N ARG A 160 6.73 -10.96 15.88
CA ARG A 160 7.55 -11.15 14.68
C ARG A 160 9.03 -10.89 14.93
N LYS A 161 9.39 -9.86 15.67
CA LYS A 161 10.78 -9.59 16.06
C LYS A 161 11.37 -10.66 16.97
N ALA A 162 10.57 -11.20 17.91
CA ALA A 162 11.06 -12.17 18.89
C ALA A 162 11.22 -13.60 18.34
N PHE A 163 10.38 -14.01 17.38
CA PHE A 163 10.23 -15.44 17.01
C PHE A 163 10.21 -15.69 15.49
N GLU A 164 10.45 -14.69 14.63
CA GLU A 164 10.21 -14.79 13.18
C GLU A 164 8.80 -15.34 12.84
N PHE A 165 7.83 -15.02 13.67
CA PHE A 165 6.53 -15.64 13.72
C PHE A 165 5.76 -15.43 12.40
N GLU A 166 5.31 -16.51 11.76
CA GLU A 166 4.33 -16.40 10.69
C GLU A 166 2.99 -15.92 11.25
N VAL A 167 2.44 -14.82 10.73
CA VAL A 167 1.11 -14.30 11.11
C VAL A 167 -0.02 -15.23 10.63
N ARG A 168 0.33 -16.28 9.89
CA ARG A 168 -0.62 -17.33 9.47
C ARG A 168 -0.91 -18.24 10.67
N LEU A 169 -2.09 -18.10 11.19
CA LEU A 169 -2.62 -19.02 12.21
C LEU A 169 -3.30 -20.19 11.53
#